data_289a86f03f75cc4d6eb40dcab32d077c
#
_entry.id   289a86f03f75cc4d6eb40dcab32d077c
#
_cell.length_a   1.000
_cell.length_b   1.000
_cell.length_c   1.000
_cell.angle_alpha   90.00
_cell.angle_beta   90.00
_cell.angle_gamma   90.00
#
_symmetry.space_group_name_H-M   'P 1'
#
loop_
_entity.id
_entity.type
_entity.pdbx_description
1 polymer ?
#
loop_
_entity_poly.entity_id
_entity_poly.type
_entity_poly.pdbx_seq_one_letter_code
_entity_poly.pdbx_strand_id
1 'polypeptide(L)'
;IFVWSVGACLHAGCGWVAMEWKGYSSIAELGQLTGDAAVAIATISVWLFLSCRLILAVGEAGNFPAAIKATAEYFPKKDRAFSTSIFNSGASVGALAAPATIPLLARAWGWEMAFIIIGALGFVWMGLWAWLYEKPRQNKRVNQAELNYIEQDNDLAEVQDRNAEKEEKTIPFLKCFTFKQTWSF
;
A
#
# COMPACT_ATOMS: atom_id res chain seq x y z
N ILE A 1 2.32 -2.21 -4.22
CA ILE A 1 1.42 -1.32 -4.98
C ILE A 1 0.62 -2.11 -6.02
N PHE A 2 1.25 -2.95 -6.87
CA PHE A 2 0.52 -3.73 -7.89
C PHE A 2 -0.65 -4.54 -7.29
N VAL A 3 -0.38 -5.39 -6.30
CA VAL A 3 -1.39 -6.23 -5.64
C VAL A 3 -2.48 -5.37 -4.99
N TRP A 4 -2.09 -4.26 -4.36
CA TRP A 4 -3.01 -3.30 -3.77
C TRP A 4 -3.94 -2.66 -4.82
N SER A 5 -3.38 -2.21 -5.96
CA SER A 5 -4.16 -1.60 -7.05
C SER A 5 -5.11 -2.60 -7.71
N VAL A 6 -4.66 -3.84 -7.92
CA VAL A 6 -5.53 -4.94 -8.39
C VAL A 6 -6.66 -5.20 -7.40
N GLY A 7 -6.34 -5.32 -6.10
CA GLY A 7 -7.34 -5.49 -5.05
C GLY A 7 -8.37 -4.36 -5.03
N ALA A 8 -7.95 -3.10 -5.23
CA ALA A 8 -8.86 -1.97 -5.34
C ALA A 8 -9.80 -2.10 -6.55
N CYS A 9 -9.28 -2.40 -7.73
CA CYS A 9 -10.11 -2.58 -8.94
C CYS A 9 -11.09 -3.76 -8.83
N LEU A 10 -10.69 -4.86 -8.19
CA LEU A 10 -11.55 -6.03 -8.02
C LEU A 10 -12.81 -5.74 -7.21
N HIS A 11 -12.78 -4.78 -6.28
CA HIS A 11 -13.97 -4.37 -5.54
C HIS A 11 -15.10 -3.89 -6.47
N ALA A 12 -14.76 -3.24 -7.58
CA ALA A 12 -15.76 -2.76 -8.53
C ALA A 12 -16.60 -3.90 -9.14
N GLY A 13 -16.03 -5.09 -9.29
CA GLY A 13 -16.71 -6.24 -9.87
C GLY A 13 -17.53 -7.07 -8.89
N CYS A 14 -17.38 -6.86 -7.57
CA CYS A 14 -17.99 -7.75 -6.57
C CYS A 14 -19.52 -7.82 -6.65
N GLY A 15 -20.18 -6.67 -6.88
CA GLY A 15 -21.64 -6.62 -7.02
C GLY A 15 -22.12 -7.37 -8.26
N TRP A 16 -21.48 -7.13 -9.39
CA TRP A 16 -21.81 -7.79 -10.66
C TRP A 16 -21.61 -9.32 -10.58
N VAL A 17 -20.47 -9.77 -10.06
CA VAL A 17 -20.19 -11.20 -9.89
C VAL A 17 -21.24 -11.87 -8.98
N ALA A 18 -21.66 -11.20 -7.90
CA ALA A 18 -22.66 -11.74 -7.00
C ALA A 18 -24.04 -11.90 -7.66
N MET A 19 -24.41 -10.93 -8.52
CA MET A 19 -25.65 -10.99 -9.31
C MET A 19 -25.63 -12.13 -10.32
N GLU A 20 -24.56 -12.20 -11.11
CA GLU A 20 -24.43 -13.22 -12.15
C GLU A 20 -24.37 -14.63 -11.57
N TRP A 21 -23.71 -14.81 -10.43
CA TRP A 21 -23.69 -16.09 -9.71
C TRP A 21 -25.07 -16.59 -9.34
N LYS A 22 -26.02 -15.68 -9.09
CA LYS A 22 -27.42 -16.01 -8.76
C LYS A 22 -28.35 -15.96 -9.97
N GLY A 23 -27.84 -15.69 -11.17
CA GLY A 23 -28.60 -15.66 -12.42
C GLY A 23 -29.42 -14.38 -12.62
N TYR A 24 -29.04 -13.28 -11.96
CA TYR A 24 -29.66 -11.98 -12.15
C TYR A 24 -28.81 -11.11 -13.10
N SER A 25 -29.45 -10.52 -14.10
CA SER A 25 -28.75 -9.78 -15.15
C SER A 25 -28.88 -8.26 -15.03
N SER A 26 -29.70 -7.75 -14.12
CA SER A 26 -29.99 -6.32 -14.01
C SER A 26 -30.11 -5.85 -12.55
N ILE A 27 -29.57 -4.65 -12.29
CA ILE A 27 -29.74 -3.93 -11.01
C ILE A 27 -31.23 -3.63 -10.75
N ALA A 28 -32.04 -3.44 -11.80
CA ALA A 28 -33.47 -3.22 -11.65
C ALA A 28 -34.21 -4.43 -11.05
N GLU A 29 -33.72 -5.64 -11.32
CA GLU A 29 -34.25 -6.88 -10.72
C GLU A 29 -33.94 -6.94 -9.22
N LEU A 30 -32.76 -6.41 -8.79
CA LEU A 30 -32.39 -6.36 -7.38
C LEU A 30 -33.31 -5.49 -6.54
N GLY A 31 -33.81 -4.39 -7.11
CA GLY A 31 -34.74 -3.47 -6.41
C GLY A 31 -36.10 -4.12 -6.07
N GLN A 32 -36.43 -5.23 -6.71
CA GLN A 32 -37.66 -5.99 -6.49
C GLN A 32 -37.45 -7.25 -5.62
N LEU A 33 -36.18 -7.59 -5.35
CA LEU A 33 -35.81 -8.75 -4.54
C LEU A 33 -36.14 -8.49 -3.07
N THR A 34 -36.90 -9.37 -2.50
CA THR A 34 -37.23 -9.40 -1.07
C THR A 34 -36.94 -10.79 -0.50
N GLY A 35 -36.76 -10.86 0.82
CA GLY A 35 -36.56 -12.13 1.51
C GLY A 35 -35.22 -12.80 1.25
N ASP A 36 -35.22 -14.12 1.17
CA ASP A 36 -34.00 -14.96 1.18
C ASP A 36 -33.08 -14.73 -0.03
N ALA A 37 -33.62 -14.36 -1.19
CA ALA A 37 -32.81 -14.10 -2.39
C ALA A 37 -31.95 -12.84 -2.23
N ALA A 38 -32.51 -11.77 -1.68
CA ALA A 38 -31.76 -10.53 -1.41
C ALA A 38 -30.65 -10.78 -0.37
N VAL A 39 -30.98 -11.53 0.70
CA VAL A 39 -30.00 -11.92 1.74
C VAL A 39 -28.87 -12.75 1.14
N ALA A 40 -29.18 -13.70 0.26
CA ALA A 40 -28.18 -14.55 -0.38
C ALA A 40 -27.19 -13.73 -1.25
N ILE A 41 -27.69 -12.79 -2.07
CA ILE A 41 -26.85 -11.92 -2.91
C ILE A 41 -25.99 -10.99 -2.03
N ALA A 42 -26.59 -10.38 -1.01
CA ALA A 42 -25.86 -9.54 -0.07
C ALA A 42 -24.74 -10.33 0.63
N THR A 43 -25.02 -11.56 1.06
CA THR A 43 -24.02 -12.41 1.71
C THR A 43 -22.86 -12.76 0.78
N ILE A 44 -23.14 -13.12 -0.47
CA ILE A 44 -22.09 -13.40 -1.47
C ILE A 44 -21.27 -12.14 -1.74
N SER A 45 -21.92 -10.98 -1.93
CA SER A 45 -21.24 -9.71 -2.12
C SER A 45 -20.30 -9.38 -0.97
N VAL A 46 -20.73 -9.56 0.27
CA VAL A 46 -19.91 -9.32 1.47
C VAL A 46 -18.67 -10.21 1.46
N TRP A 47 -18.79 -11.51 1.17
CA TRP A 47 -17.63 -12.40 1.11
C TRP A 47 -16.67 -12.04 -0.03
N LEU A 48 -17.17 -11.63 -1.19
CA LEU A 48 -16.35 -11.15 -2.29
C LEU A 48 -15.61 -9.86 -1.90
N PHE A 49 -16.29 -8.90 -1.29
CA PHE A 49 -15.67 -7.66 -0.77
C PHE A 49 -14.60 -7.97 0.27
N LEU A 50 -14.87 -8.86 1.22
CA LEU A 50 -13.87 -9.26 2.23
C LEU A 50 -12.65 -9.93 1.59
N SER A 51 -12.83 -10.76 0.58
CA SER A 51 -11.74 -11.39 -0.17
C SER A 51 -10.89 -10.36 -0.91
N CYS A 52 -11.53 -9.41 -1.61
CA CYS A 52 -10.82 -8.30 -2.27
C CYS A 52 -10.12 -7.41 -1.24
N ARG A 53 -10.73 -7.18 -0.07
CA ARG A 53 -10.12 -6.42 1.03
C ARG A 53 -8.88 -7.11 1.60
N LEU A 54 -8.91 -8.44 1.70
CA LEU A 54 -7.74 -9.22 2.13
C LEU A 54 -6.58 -9.08 1.12
N ILE A 55 -6.85 -9.21 -0.19
CA ILE A 55 -5.86 -9.01 -1.24
C ILE A 55 -5.27 -7.59 -1.16
N LEU A 56 -6.13 -6.59 -1.01
CA LEU A 56 -5.72 -5.20 -0.86
C LEU A 56 -4.81 -5.01 0.37
N ALA A 57 -5.19 -5.54 1.52
CA ALA A 57 -4.43 -5.44 2.77
C ALA A 57 -3.05 -6.09 2.67
N VAL A 58 -2.95 -7.27 2.05
CA VAL A 58 -1.66 -7.93 1.77
C VAL A 58 -0.77 -7.06 0.87
N GLY A 59 -1.36 -6.43 -0.16
CA GLY A 59 -0.63 -5.51 -1.04
C GLY A 59 -0.18 -4.22 -0.34
N GLU A 60 -0.94 -3.75 0.65
CA GLU A 60 -0.66 -2.54 1.42
C GLU A 60 0.42 -2.75 2.48
N ALA A 61 0.48 -3.93 3.10
CA ALA A 61 1.37 -4.23 4.22
C ALA A 61 2.85 -3.95 3.93
N GLY A 62 3.31 -4.16 2.68
CA GLY A 62 4.69 -3.89 2.27
C GLY A 62 5.00 -2.42 1.95
N ASN A 63 4.01 -1.54 1.89
CA ASN A 63 4.18 -0.18 1.38
C ASN A 63 4.97 0.70 2.36
N PHE A 64 4.63 0.64 3.64
CA PHE A 64 5.32 1.42 4.67
C PHE A 64 6.80 1.00 4.86
N PRO A 65 7.15 -0.29 5.00
CA PRO A 65 8.54 -0.73 5.01
C PRO A 65 9.33 -0.32 3.78
N ALA A 66 8.70 -0.37 2.59
CA ALA A 66 9.34 0.07 1.34
C ALA A 66 9.63 1.58 1.35
N ALA A 67 8.72 2.41 1.86
CA ALA A 67 8.93 3.85 2.01
C ALA A 67 10.06 4.18 2.99
N ILE A 68 10.12 3.50 4.13
CA ILE A 68 11.21 3.63 5.10
C ILE A 68 12.55 3.23 4.47
N LYS A 69 12.58 2.14 3.69
CA LYS A 69 13.79 1.72 2.98
C LYS A 69 14.24 2.76 1.97
N ALA A 70 13.34 3.29 1.14
CA ALA A 70 13.66 4.35 0.19
C ALA A 70 14.20 5.60 0.89
N THR A 71 13.60 5.99 2.03
CA THR A 71 14.08 7.09 2.86
C THR A 71 15.50 6.81 3.39
N ALA A 72 15.78 5.57 3.83
CA ALA A 72 17.10 5.20 4.32
C ALA A 72 18.17 5.18 3.22
N GLU A 73 17.78 4.95 1.96
CA GLU A 73 18.70 4.96 0.81
C GLU A 73 19.05 6.37 0.32
N TYR A 74 18.14 7.35 0.49
CA TYR A 74 18.30 8.71 -0.04
C TYR A 74 18.66 9.77 1.02
N PHE A 75 18.51 9.44 2.32
CA PHE A 75 18.74 10.40 3.39
C PHE A 75 19.71 9.87 4.44
N PRO A 76 20.68 10.70 4.90
CA PRO A 76 21.53 10.36 6.03
C PRO A 76 20.71 10.24 7.32
N LYS A 77 21.21 9.53 8.32
CA LYS A 77 20.49 9.22 9.58
C LYS A 77 19.86 10.45 10.22
N LYS A 78 20.55 11.60 10.19
CA LYS A 78 20.07 12.86 10.80
C LYS A 78 18.79 13.41 10.16
N ASP A 79 18.57 13.15 8.85
CA ASP A 79 17.45 13.73 8.10
C ASP A 79 16.29 12.74 7.87
N ARG A 80 16.47 11.46 8.23
CA ARG A 80 15.46 10.42 8.04
C ARG A 80 14.17 10.71 8.78
N ALA A 81 14.26 11.25 10.00
CA ALA A 81 13.07 11.59 10.79
C ALA A 81 12.23 12.66 10.09
N PHE A 82 12.88 13.70 9.56
CA PHE A 82 12.21 14.77 8.81
C PHE A 82 11.59 14.24 7.52
N SER A 83 12.32 13.47 6.72
CA SER A 83 11.82 12.84 5.50
C SER A 83 10.63 11.91 5.77
N THR A 84 10.72 11.11 6.84
CA THR A 84 9.62 10.23 7.28
C THR A 84 8.39 11.03 7.68
N SER A 85 8.53 12.17 8.34
CA SER A 85 7.40 13.02 8.71
C SER A 85 6.70 13.63 7.49
N ILE A 86 7.46 13.97 6.44
CA ILE A 86 6.90 14.50 5.19
C ILE A 86 6.02 13.45 4.50
N PHE A 87 6.51 12.22 4.32
CA PHE A 87 5.67 11.22 3.66
C PHE A 87 4.47 10.78 4.52
N ASN A 88 4.61 10.78 5.85
CA ASN A 88 3.48 10.52 6.76
C ASN A 88 2.40 11.63 6.69
N SER A 89 2.80 12.87 6.43
CA SER A 89 1.83 13.96 6.22
C SER A 89 0.95 13.70 4.99
N GLY A 90 1.49 13.03 3.97
CA GLY A 90 0.71 12.59 2.81
C GLY A 90 -0.45 11.66 3.16
N ALA A 91 -0.27 10.75 4.13
CA ALA A 91 -1.35 9.90 4.62
C ALA A 91 -2.47 10.73 5.29
N SER A 92 -2.11 11.77 6.06
CA SER A 92 -3.09 12.68 6.67
C SER A 92 -3.86 13.49 5.62
N VAL A 93 -3.17 13.97 4.58
CA VAL A 93 -3.82 14.65 3.45
C VAL A 93 -4.78 13.70 2.74
N GLY A 94 -4.38 12.46 2.50
CA GLY A 94 -5.23 11.42 1.91
C GLY A 94 -6.48 11.13 2.75
N ALA A 95 -6.32 11.03 4.06
CA ALA A 95 -7.42 10.79 5.00
C ALA A 95 -8.46 11.93 5.01
N LEU A 96 -8.02 13.17 4.77
CA LEU A 96 -8.92 14.32 4.63
C LEU A 96 -9.55 14.42 3.24
N ALA A 97 -8.77 14.13 2.20
CA ALA A 97 -9.22 14.24 0.81
C ALA A 97 -10.21 13.13 0.43
N ALA A 98 -10.01 11.90 0.90
CA ALA A 98 -10.82 10.74 0.50
C ALA A 98 -12.32 10.91 0.85
N PRO A 99 -12.73 11.31 2.07
CA PRO A 99 -14.14 11.55 2.40
C PRO A 99 -14.78 12.67 1.58
N ALA A 100 -14.00 13.63 1.09
CA ALA A 100 -14.51 14.71 0.26
C ALA A 100 -14.66 14.29 -1.21
N THR A 101 -13.71 13.52 -1.74
CA THR A 101 -13.64 13.20 -3.17
C THR A 101 -14.39 11.93 -3.56
N ILE A 102 -14.30 10.86 -2.75
CA ILE A 102 -14.90 9.56 -3.08
C ILE A 102 -16.43 9.63 -3.21
N PRO A 103 -17.19 10.31 -2.33
CA PRO A 103 -18.63 10.45 -2.50
C PRO A 103 -19.04 11.23 -3.74
N LEU A 104 -18.22 12.21 -4.16
CA LEU A 104 -18.46 12.96 -5.40
C LEU A 104 -18.28 12.07 -6.62
N LEU A 105 -17.21 11.28 -6.66
CA LEU A 105 -16.98 10.31 -7.72
C LEU A 105 -18.10 9.26 -7.79
N ALA A 106 -18.51 8.74 -6.64
CA ALA A 106 -19.57 7.74 -6.54
C ALA A 106 -20.94 8.30 -7.01
N ARG A 107 -21.23 9.58 -6.73
CA ARG A 107 -22.45 10.24 -7.22
C ARG A 107 -22.40 10.51 -8.71
N ALA A 108 -21.24 10.86 -9.26
CA ALA A 108 -21.09 11.22 -10.68
C ALA A 108 -21.08 9.99 -11.60
N TRP A 109 -20.40 8.92 -11.21
CA TRP A 109 -20.10 7.77 -12.08
C TRP A 109 -20.41 6.39 -11.45
N GLY A 110 -21.02 6.36 -10.28
CA GLY A 110 -21.24 5.11 -9.55
C GLY A 110 -20.09 4.74 -8.60
N TRP A 111 -20.41 3.94 -7.61
CA TRP A 111 -19.43 3.52 -6.60
C TRP A 111 -18.34 2.59 -7.19
N GLU A 112 -18.66 1.81 -8.21
CA GLU A 112 -17.73 0.94 -8.91
C GLU A 112 -16.60 1.73 -9.56
N MET A 113 -16.95 2.86 -10.21
CA MET A 113 -15.97 3.72 -10.86
C MET A 113 -15.03 4.38 -9.86
N ALA A 114 -15.49 4.67 -8.64
CA ALA A 114 -14.60 5.19 -7.60
C ALA A 114 -13.48 4.19 -7.27
N PHE A 115 -13.76 2.90 -7.16
CA PHE A 115 -12.75 1.86 -6.95
C PHE A 115 -11.80 1.72 -8.16
N ILE A 116 -12.33 1.77 -9.38
CA ILE A 116 -11.53 1.70 -10.60
C ILE A 116 -10.57 2.88 -10.69
N ILE A 117 -11.04 4.10 -10.44
CA ILE A 117 -10.23 5.32 -10.50
C ILE A 117 -9.10 5.26 -9.46
N ILE A 118 -9.40 4.89 -8.21
CA ILE A 118 -8.40 4.79 -7.15
C ILE A 118 -7.37 3.69 -7.47
N GLY A 119 -7.82 2.53 -7.96
CA GLY A 119 -6.91 1.46 -8.40
C GLY A 119 -6.04 1.87 -9.59
N ALA A 120 -6.61 2.57 -10.57
CA ALA A 120 -5.89 3.10 -11.72
C ALA A 120 -4.81 4.12 -11.32
N LEU A 121 -5.10 5.02 -10.38
CA LEU A 121 -4.11 5.94 -9.82
C LEU A 121 -2.93 5.20 -9.20
N GLY A 122 -3.16 4.06 -8.54
CA GLY A 122 -2.10 3.21 -8.02
C GLY A 122 -1.20 2.63 -9.11
N PHE A 123 -1.76 2.20 -10.26
CA PHE A 123 -0.97 1.75 -11.41
C PHE A 123 -0.16 2.89 -12.05
N VAL A 124 -0.77 4.09 -12.19
CA VAL A 124 -0.06 5.28 -12.69
C VAL A 124 1.11 5.61 -11.77
N TRP A 125 0.89 5.62 -10.45
CA TRP A 125 1.94 5.86 -9.47
C TRP A 125 3.06 4.80 -9.56
N MET A 126 2.72 3.54 -9.71
CA MET A 126 3.70 2.47 -9.87
C MET A 126 4.54 2.67 -11.14
N GLY A 127 3.93 3.06 -12.25
CA GLY A 127 4.64 3.39 -13.49
C GLY A 127 5.60 4.57 -13.31
N LEU A 128 5.15 5.65 -12.66
CA LEU A 128 5.99 6.80 -12.34
C LEU A 128 7.14 6.41 -11.43
N TRP A 129 6.88 5.61 -10.40
CA TRP A 129 7.92 5.13 -9.50
C TRP A 129 8.96 4.29 -10.24
N ALA A 130 8.54 3.32 -11.05
CA ALA A 130 9.45 2.48 -11.81
C ALA A 130 10.31 3.27 -12.80
N TRP A 131 9.79 4.39 -13.32
CA TRP A 131 10.52 5.25 -14.24
C TRP A 131 11.46 6.24 -13.54
N LEU A 132 11.10 6.75 -12.37
CA LEU A 132 11.83 7.80 -11.67
C LEU A 132 12.81 7.26 -10.63
N TYR A 133 12.52 6.09 -10.04
CA TYR A 133 13.30 5.56 -8.94
C TYR A 133 14.53 4.81 -9.46
N GLU A 134 15.69 5.32 -9.11
CA GLU A 134 17.00 4.68 -9.27
C GLU A 134 17.75 4.79 -7.96
N LYS A 135 18.63 3.84 -7.65
CA LYS A 135 19.50 3.96 -6.46
C LYS A 135 20.40 5.19 -6.56
N PRO A 136 20.71 5.91 -5.45
CA PRO A 136 21.50 7.15 -5.50
C PRO A 136 22.80 7.02 -6.30
N ARG A 137 23.55 5.94 -6.12
CA ARG A 137 24.81 5.67 -6.86
C ARG A 137 24.64 5.49 -8.37
N GLN A 138 23.47 5.10 -8.82
CA GLN A 138 23.16 4.84 -10.24
C GLN A 138 22.42 6.01 -10.87
N ASN A 139 21.88 6.90 -10.06
CA ASN A 139 21.06 8.01 -10.50
C ASN A 139 21.94 9.14 -11.05
N LYS A 140 21.86 9.36 -12.36
CA LYS A 140 22.63 10.42 -13.07
C LYS A 140 22.28 11.84 -12.62
N ARG A 141 21.17 12.03 -11.90
CA ARG A 141 20.73 13.34 -11.38
C ARG A 141 21.39 13.70 -10.06
N VAL A 142 21.96 12.73 -9.36
CA VAL A 142 22.67 12.92 -8.09
C VAL A 142 24.12 13.29 -8.40
N ASN A 143 24.56 14.44 -7.91
CA ASN A 143 25.95 14.87 -8.06
C ASN A 143 26.85 14.25 -6.95
N GLN A 144 28.20 14.33 -7.13
CA GLN A 144 29.13 13.70 -6.19
C GLN A 144 29.05 14.30 -4.77
N ALA A 145 28.79 15.60 -4.65
CA ALA A 145 28.66 16.25 -3.33
C ALA A 145 27.39 15.75 -2.59
N GLU A 146 26.30 15.58 -3.32
CA GLU A 146 25.04 15.03 -2.81
C GLU A 146 25.19 13.54 -2.44
N LEU A 147 25.89 12.77 -3.26
CA LEU A 147 26.18 11.36 -2.96
C LEU A 147 27.00 11.24 -1.68
N ASN A 148 28.04 12.04 -1.51
CA ASN A 148 28.86 12.06 -0.31
C ASN A 148 28.02 12.46 0.93
N TYR A 149 27.06 13.38 0.75
CA TYR A 149 26.15 13.77 1.82
C TYR A 149 25.20 12.64 2.22
N ILE A 150 24.64 11.90 1.25
CA ILE A 150 23.76 10.75 1.48
C ILE A 150 24.52 9.64 2.22
N GLU A 151 25.78 9.41 1.81
CA GLU A 151 26.62 8.30 2.30
C GLU A 151 27.46 8.64 3.53
N GLN A 152 27.40 9.87 4.07
CA GLN A 152 28.22 10.30 5.20
C GLN A 152 28.17 9.40 6.44
N ASP A 153 27.09 8.62 6.59
CA ASP A 153 26.91 7.69 7.71
C ASP A 153 27.38 6.25 7.38
N ASN A 154 27.63 5.95 6.11
CA ASN A 154 28.02 4.60 5.69
C ASN A 154 29.44 4.26 6.11
N ASP A 155 30.36 5.25 6.03
CA ASP A 155 31.73 5.07 6.47
C ASP A 155 31.82 4.73 7.96
N LEU A 156 30.92 5.33 8.77
CA LEU A 156 30.82 5.05 10.20
C LEU A 156 30.19 3.67 10.46
N ALA A 157 29.24 3.26 9.63
CA ALA A 157 28.60 1.95 9.72
C ALA A 157 29.56 0.83 9.29
N GLU A 158 30.34 1.01 8.22
CA GLU A 158 31.35 0.02 7.80
C GLU A 158 32.43 -0.20 8.85
N VAL A 159 32.82 0.85 9.57
CA VAL A 159 33.78 0.72 10.69
C VAL A 159 33.15 0.00 11.88
N GLN A 160 31.85 0.22 12.15
CA GLN A 160 31.11 -0.49 13.19
C GLN A 160 30.81 -1.93 12.80
N ASP A 161 30.42 -2.23 11.55
CA ASP A 161 30.16 -3.57 11.05
C ASP A 161 31.42 -4.43 11.02
N ARG A 162 32.59 -3.88 10.64
CA ARG A 162 33.86 -4.61 10.76
C ARG A 162 34.19 -5.05 12.20
N ASN A 163 33.71 -4.30 13.18
CA ASN A 163 33.83 -4.65 14.59
C ASN A 163 32.69 -5.55 15.08
N ALA A 164 31.52 -5.52 14.42
CA ALA A 164 30.32 -6.29 14.76
C ALA A 164 30.25 -7.66 14.04
N GLU A 165 30.91 -7.82 12.88
CA GLU A 165 30.93 -9.10 12.11
C GLU A 165 31.42 -10.31 12.91
N LYS A 166 31.92 -10.09 14.12
CA LYS A 166 32.28 -11.19 15.03
C LYS A 166 31.13 -11.79 15.83
N GLU A 167 29.91 -11.21 15.85
CA GLU A 167 28.83 -11.69 16.74
C GLU A 167 27.38 -11.61 16.24
N GLU A 168 27.06 -11.19 15.02
CA GLU A 168 25.66 -11.22 14.57
C GLU A 168 25.19 -12.65 14.23
N LYS A 169 24.79 -13.39 15.24
CA LYS A 169 23.90 -14.55 15.05
C LYS A 169 22.56 -14.03 14.57
N THR A 170 22.28 -14.18 13.26
CA THR A 170 20.96 -13.91 12.69
C THR A 170 19.90 -14.66 13.48
N ILE A 171 19.02 -13.92 14.15
CA ILE A 171 17.94 -14.51 14.93
C ILE A 171 16.86 -14.97 13.95
N PRO A 172 16.49 -16.26 13.90
CA PRO A 172 15.41 -16.71 13.02
C PRO A 172 14.11 -15.98 13.36
N PHE A 173 13.36 -15.57 12.31
CA PHE A 173 12.15 -14.74 12.43
C PHE A 173 11.17 -15.24 13.51
N LEU A 174 10.94 -16.57 13.57
CA LEU A 174 10.06 -17.16 14.59
C LEU A 174 10.55 -16.93 16.03
N LYS A 175 11.86 -16.78 16.24
CA LYS A 175 12.40 -16.50 17.56
C LYS A 175 12.13 -15.06 18.03
N CYS A 176 11.81 -14.14 17.10
CA CYS A 176 11.41 -12.78 17.45
C CYS A 176 10.12 -12.77 18.31
N PHE A 177 9.20 -13.71 18.09
CA PHE A 177 7.97 -13.83 18.88
C PHE A 177 8.17 -14.30 20.33
N THR A 178 9.36 -14.80 20.69
CA THR A 178 9.66 -15.21 22.06
C THR A 178 10.10 -14.05 22.95
N PHE A 179 10.41 -12.89 22.37
CA PHE A 179 10.83 -11.71 23.13
C PHE A 179 9.61 -10.90 23.57
N LYS A 180 9.56 -10.54 24.86
CA LYS A 180 8.48 -9.72 25.41
C LYS A 180 8.36 -8.36 24.70
N GLN A 181 9.47 -7.79 24.27
CA GLN A 181 9.52 -6.52 23.55
C GLN A 181 8.76 -6.55 22.22
N THR A 182 8.69 -7.71 21.56
CA THR A 182 7.94 -7.86 20.30
C THR A 182 6.43 -7.68 20.48
N TRP A 183 5.93 -7.90 21.71
CA TRP A 183 4.50 -7.82 22.04
C TRP A 183 4.11 -6.51 22.74
N SER A 184 5.06 -5.59 22.92
CA SER A 184 4.83 -4.31 23.60
C SER A 184 4.51 -3.15 22.67
N PHE A 185 4.31 -3.41 21.37
CA PHE A 185 3.93 -2.44 20.36
C PHE A 185 2.47 -2.64 19.90
#